data_a37fe3877c290fa63c8957b6b08c8aff
#
_entry.id   a37fe3877c290fa63c8957b6b08c8aff
#
_cell.length_a   1.000
_cell.length_b   1.000
_cell.length_c   1.000
_cell.angle_alpha   90.00
_cell.angle_beta   90.00
_cell.angle_gamma   90.00
#
_symmetry.space_group_name_H-M   'P 1'
#
loop_
_entity.id
_entity.type
_entity.pdbx_description
1 polymer ?
#
loop_
_entity_poly.entity_id
_entity_poly.type
_entity_poly.pdbx_seq_one_letter_code
_entity_poly.pdbx_strand_id
1 'polypeptide(L)'
;MKYQTESDVQVLVHSQFPDTEARGEIVLVHGLEGSSAAGYARSMVYAALEAGFATHRVNLRSCGGTESLALSNYHSGQTCDVLHILEQRKRASGLPLFLAGFSLGGNLSLKLAGELGNAGARLLAGVCAVSTPIDLAACARALGEPGNFIYRRRFLGCLKDKIRRRARQAPEIYTTEHLGRVRTLYDFDDLYTAQMFDFGTADNYYRTQSANQFLDKIRVPALIITAKDDPLVPFATYDHPAFRGNPNLRLIAVDHGGHLGFIARGRPRFWLDGVALDWIEETLNAAVAPAIEPDGGAVQEEFGSQNSEVGMQVRASRGPHGS
;
A
#
# COMPACT_ATOMS: atom_id res chain seq x y z
N MET A 1 17.85 8.44 8.04
CA MET A 1 18.86 8.21 6.97
C MET A 1 18.44 8.98 5.72
N LYS A 2 19.40 9.46 4.91
CA LYS A 2 19.12 10.05 3.60
C LYS A 2 19.61 9.09 2.52
N TYR A 3 18.76 8.81 1.54
CA TYR A 3 19.09 7.98 0.39
C TYR A 3 19.19 8.86 -0.85
N GLN A 4 20.31 8.79 -1.56
CA GLN A 4 20.50 9.47 -2.85
C GLN A 4 19.85 8.61 -3.92
N THR A 5 18.66 8.98 -4.39
CA THR A 5 17.88 8.18 -5.34
C THR A 5 18.11 8.60 -6.80
N GLU A 6 18.47 9.87 -7.01
CA GLU A 6 18.91 10.44 -8.28
C GLU A 6 20.04 11.45 -8.00
N SER A 7 20.71 11.96 -9.03
CA SER A 7 21.86 12.87 -8.88
C SER A 7 21.60 14.10 -7.99
N ASP A 8 20.37 14.59 -8.02
CA ASP A 8 19.91 15.81 -7.34
C ASP A 8 18.75 15.55 -6.36
N VAL A 9 18.44 14.29 -6.07
CA VAL A 9 17.34 13.87 -5.21
C VAL A 9 17.81 13.05 -4.03
N GLN A 10 17.51 13.55 -2.83
CA GLN A 10 17.64 12.79 -1.58
C GLN A 10 16.26 12.51 -0.97
N VAL A 11 16.04 11.28 -0.55
CA VAL A 11 14.84 10.86 0.18
C VAL A 11 15.17 10.59 1.64
N LEU A 12 14.42 11.23 2.55
CA LEU A 12 14.59 11.04 3.99
C LEU A 12 13.78 9.84 4.48
N VAL A 13 14.45 8.91 5.13
CA VAL A 13 13.84 7.72 5.74
C VAL A 13 14.12 7.71 7.24
N HIS A 14 13.06 7.55 8.03
CA HIS A 14 13.16 7.37 9.48
C HIS A 14 13.18 5.88 9.79
N SER A 15 14.36 5.38 10.16
CA SER A 15 14.56 3.97 10.53
C SER A 15 14.52 3.78 12.02
N GLN A 16 13.88 2.69 12.48
CA GLN A 16 13.86 2.24 13.86
C GLN A 16 14.09 0.73 13.88
N PHE A 17 14.75 0.27 14.91
CA PHE A 17 15.15 -1.13 15.07
C PHE A 17 14.57 -1.67 16.37
N PRO A 18 14.19 -2.95 16.43
CA PRO A 18 13.78 -3.58 17.69
C PRO A 18 14.99 -3.70 18.63
N ASP A 19 14.74 -3.93 19.92
CA ASP A 19 15.78 -4.15 20.93
C ASP A 19 16.49 -5.50 20.76
N THR A 20 15.91 -6.40 19.99
CA THR A 20 16.47 -7.72 19.64
C THR A 20 17.00 -7.72 18.20
N GLU A 21 17.63 -8.82 17.77
CA GLU A 21 17.97 -9.01 16.37
C GLU A 21 16.68 -9.00 15.50
N ALA A 22 16.72 -8.22 14.42
CA ALA A 22 15.56 -8.05 13.56
C ALA A 22 15.26 -9.32 12.76
N ARG A 23 14.01 -9.78 12.76
CA ARG A 23 13.54 -10.94 11.98
C ARG A 23 13.29 -10.61 10.50
N GLY A 24 13.11 -9.33 10.20
CA GLY A 24 12.84 -8.79 8.88
C GLY A 24 12.72 -7.28 8.94
N GLU A 25 12.48 -6.67 7.79
CA GLU A 25 12.36 -5.21 7.68
C GLU A 25 11.03 -4.84 6.98
N ILE A 26 10.42 -3.75 7.43
CA ILE A 26 9.20 -3.20 6.83
C ILE A 26 9.47 -1.76 6.38
N VAL A 27 9.39 -1.52 5.06
CA VAL A 27 9.42 -0.17 4.49
C VAL A 27 8.00 0.36 4.37
N LEU A 28 7.73 1.53 4.98
CA LEU A 28 6.39 2.13 5.03
C LEU A 28 6.33 3.38 4.16
N VAL A 29 5.32 3.46 3.28
CA VAL A 29 5.06 4.58 2.37
C VAL A 29 3.73 5.23 2.72
N HIS A 30 3.77 6.53 3.02
CA HIS A 30 2.60 7.30 3.42
C HIS A 30 1.67 7.68 2.25
N GLY A 31 0.45 8.12 2.57
CA GLY A 31 -0.54 8.63 1.62
C GLY A 31 -0.28 10.07 1.14
N LEU A 32 -1.21 10.56 0.31
CA LEU A 32 -1.16 11.90 -0.30
C LEU A 32 -0.93 12.99 0.77
N GLU A 33 0.12 13.81 0.55
CA GLU A 33 0.53 14.91 1.45
C GLU A 33 0.75 14.48 2.91
N GLY A 34 1.04 13.19 3.12
CA GLY A 34 1.43 12.65 4.41
C GLY A 34 2.92 12.82 4.71
N SER A 35 3.38 12.05 5.69
CA SER A 35 4.81 11.97 6.05
C SER A 35 5.08 10.74 6.91
N SER A 36 6.34 10.50 7.22
CA SER A 36 6.79 9.50 8.20
C SER A 36 6.19 9.70 9.61
N ALA A 37 5.65 10.89 9.91
CA ALA A 37 5.01 11.23 11.18
C ALA A 37 3.50 10.94 11.22
N ALA A 38 2.91 10.41 10.13
CA ALA A 38 1.49 10.08 10.07
C ALA A 38 1.10 9.08 11.16
N GLY A 39 -0.06 9.27 11.80
CA GLY A 39 -0.51 8.48 12.94
C GLY A 39 -0.55 6.98 12.66
N TYR A 40 -1.13 6.57 11.53
CA TYR A 40 -1.19 5.17 11.10
C TYR A 40 0.20 4.56 10.88
N ALA A 41 1.16 5.33 10.32
CA ALA A 41 2.51 4.84 10.11
C ALA A 41 3.27 4.65 11.44
N ARG A 42 3.03 5.55 12.41
CA ARG A 42 3.62 5.43 13.75
C ARG A 42 3.03 4.28 14.54
N SER A 43 1.72 4.03 14.43
CA SER A 43 1.05 2.89 15.05
C SER A 43 1.63 1.57 14.55
N MET A 44 1.70 1.41 13.22
CA MET A 44 2.29 0.23 12.59
C MET A 44 3.75 0.01 13.00
N VAL A 45 4.55 1.09 13.11
CA VAL A 45 5.94 1.00 13.57
C VAL A 45 6.03 0.46 14.99
N TYR A 46 5.20 0.98 15.90
CA TYR A 46 5.21 0.53 17.28
C TYR A 46 4.92 -0.98 17.37
N ALA A 47 3.87 -1.43 16.71
CA ALA A 47 3.50 -2.83 16.70
C ALA A 47 4.56 -3.72 15.99
N ALA A 48 5.17 -3.23 14.90
CA ALA A 48 6.20 -3.95 14.18
C ALA A 48 7.49 -4.12 14.99
N LEU A 49 7.90 -3.10 15.74
CA LEU A 49 9.07 -3.19 16.62
C LEU A 49 8.85 -4.19 17.75
N GLU A 50 7.64 -4.21 18.36
CA GLU A 50 7.28 -5.21 19.37
C GLU A 50 7.29 -6.64 18.79
N ALA A 51 6.93 -6.80 17.51
CA ALA A 51 6.98 -8.07 16.79
C ALA A 51 8.40 -8.43 16.27
N GLY A 52 9.42 -7.61 16.56
CA GLY A 52 10.81 -7.88 16.20
C GLY A 52 11.17 -7.52 14.74
N PHE A 53 10.44 -6.60 14.11
CA PHE A 53 10.77 -6.10 12.76
C PHE A 53 11.43 -4.72 12.82
N ALA A 54 12.49 -4.52 12.04
CA ALA A 54 13.00 -3.18 11.78
C ALA A 54 12.06 -2.42 10.83
N THR A 55 11.96 -1.11 11.00
CA THR A 55 11.00 -0.29 10.24
C THR A 55 11.68 0.91 9.60
N HIS A 56 11.23 1.27 8.38
CA HIS A 56 11.78 2.33 7.57
C HIS A 56 10.65 3.18 6.98
N ARG A 57 10.33 4.31 7.63
CA ARG A 57 9.27 5.22 7.18
C ARG A 57 9.82 6.21 6.16
N VAL A 58 9.39 6.10 4.93
CA VAL A 58 9.80 6.96 3.82
C VAL A 58 9.05 8.28 3.88
N ASN A 59 9.73 9.42 3.68
CA ASN A 59 9.09 10.65 3.28
C ASN A 59 9.24 10.80 1.77
N LEU A 60 8.14 10.76 1.03
CA LEU A 60 8.14 11.04 -0.41
C LEU A 60 8.69 12.45 -0.66
N ARG A 61 9.19 12.71 -1.87
CA ARG A 61 9.79 13.99 -2.25
C ARG A 61 8.92 15.17 -1.81
N SER A 62 9.51 16.18 -1.20
CA SER A 62 8.79 17.35 -0.70
C SER A 62 7.73 17.08 0.37
N CYS A 63 7.82 15.98 1.09
CA CYS A 63 6.94 15.65 2.21
C CYS A 63 7.71 15.57 3.53
N GLY A 64 7.04 15.93 4.64
CA GLY A 64 7.63 15.82 5.97
C GLY A 64 8.81 16.76 6.23
N GLY A 65 8.83 17.94 5.59
CA GLY A 65 9.90 18.94 5.76
C GLY A 65 11.14 18.66 4.93
N THR A 66 11.00 17.91 3.82
CA THR A 66 12.13 17.51 2.95
C THR A 66 12.20 18.30 1.65
N GLU A 67 11.58 19.49 1.59
CA GLU A 67 11.52 20.32 0.38
C GLU A 67 12.89 20.71 -0.18
N SER A 68 13.90 20.81 0.67
CA SER A 68 15.29 21.14 0.26
C SER A 68 16.08 19.93 -0.26
N LEU A 69 15.55 18.72 -0.16
CA LEU A 69 16.26 17.49 -0.52
C LEU A 69 16.01 17.05 -1.97
N ALA A 70 15.02 17.63 -2.64
CA ALA A 70 14.72 17.40 -4.04
C ALA A 70 14.05 18.64 -4.65
N LEU A 71 14.39 19.02 -5.88
CA LEU A 71 13.68 20.07 -6.60
C LEU A 71 12.34 19.57 -7.16
N SER A 72 12.25 18.31 -7.54
CA SER A 72 11.00 17.70 -8.00
C SER A 72 10.04 17.37 -6.86
N ASN A 73 8.74 17.35 -7.14
CA ASN A 73 7.73 16.74 -6.29
C ASN A 73 7.66 15.22 -6.55
N TYR A 74 6.72 14.55 -5.90
CA TYR A 74 6.36 13.16 -6.17
C TYR A 74 5.03 13.09 -6.92
N HIS A 75 4.75 11.93 -7.53
CA HIS A 75 3.45 11.56 -8.06
C HIS A 75 3.06 10.13 -7.65
N SER A 76 1.78 9.76 -7.83
CA SER A 76 1.21 8.51 -7.28
C SER A 76 1.85 7.22 -7.84
N GLY A 77 2.55 7.30 -8.94
CA GLY A 77 3.20 6.15 -9.57
C GLY A 77 4.72 6.24 -9.60
N GLN A 78 5.35 7.13 -8.83
CA GLN A 78 6.81 7.31 -8.80
C GLN A 78 7.47 6.25 -7.93
N THR A 79 7.77 5.11 -8.52
CA THR A 79 8.30 3.92 -7.83
C THR A 79 9.81 3.93 -7.65
N CYS A 80 10.56 4.72 -8.43
CA CYS A 80 12.03 4.70 -8.48
C CYS A 80 12.68 4.95 -7.13
N ASP A 81 12.20 5.92 -6.34
CA ASP A 81 12.77 6.23 -5.03
C ASP A 81 12.60 5.07 -4.04
N VAL A 82 11.41 4.48 -4.00
CA VAL A 82 11.12 3.35 -3.12
C VAL A 82 11.90 2.12 -3.55
N LEU A 83 11.99 1.85 -4.85
CA LEU A 83 12.82 0.77 -5.39
C LEU A 83 14.28 0.90 -4.93
N HIS A 84 14.85 2.09 -5.10
CA HIS A 84 16.24 2.35 -4.68
C HIS A 84 16.45 2.10 -3.18
N ILE A 85 15.52 2.55 -2.32
CA ILE A 85 15.57 2.32 -0.87
C ILE A 85 15.50 0.82 -0.57
N LEU A 86 14.57 0.08 -1.19
CA LEU A 86 14.42 -1.36 -1.01
C LEU A 86 15.69 -2.13 -1.40
N GLU A 87 16.28 -1.79 -2.54
CA GLU A 87 17.53 -2.41 -2.99
C GLU A 87 18.69 -2.14 -2.05
N GLN A 88 18.81 -0.90 -1.55
CA GLN A 88 19.84 -0.55 -0.57
C GLN A 88 19.63 -1.28 0.75
N ARG A 89 18.36 -1.37 1.23
CA ARG A 89 18.06 -2.14 2.46
C ARG A 89 18.38 -3.61 2.28
N LYS A 90 17.96 -4.21 1.17
CA LYS A 90 18.23 -5.63 0.86
C LYS A 90 19.73 -5.93 0.83
N ARG A 91 20.51 -5.05 0.22
CA ARG A 91 22.00 -5.18 0.22
C ARG A 91 22.62 -5.03 1.60
N ALA A 92 22.05 -4.16 2.44
CA ALA A 92 22.63 -3.86 3.75
C ALA A 92 22.36 -4.93 4.81
N SER A 93 21.18 -5.54 4.82
CA SER A 93 20.78 -6.50 5.86
C SER A 93 20.64 -7.94 5.36
N GLY A 94 20.28 -8.14 4.09
CA GLY A 94 19.94 -9.45 3.56
C GLY A 94 18.61 -10.00 4.07
N LEU A 95 17.98 -9.37 5.07
CA LEU A 95 16.76 -9.84 5.73
C LEU A 95 15.56 -9.88 4.78
N PRO A 96 14.50 -10.66 5.12
CA PRO A 96 13.20 -10.57 4.47
C PRO A 96 12.67 -9.12 4.52
N LEU A 97 12.25 -8.58 3.38
CA LEU A 97 11.88 -7.19 3.22
C LEU A 97 10.43 -7.07 2.78
N PHE A 98 9.62 -6.38 3.57
CA PHE A 98 8.21 -6.11 3.29
C PHE A 98 8.02 -4.64 2.90
N LEU A 99 7.09 -4.37 1.99
CA LEU A 99 6.69 -3.03 1.61
C LEU A 99 5.23 -2.79 2.04
N ALA A 100 5.01 -1.80 2.91
CA ALA A 100 3.67 -1.43 3.39
C ALA A 100 3.30 -0.02 2.91
N GLY A 101 2.25 0.10 2.10
CA GLY A 101 1.78 1.36 1.54
C GLY A 101 0.38 1.74 2.02
N PHE A 102 0.19 3.01 2.36
CA PHE A 102 -1.08 3.55 2.83
C PHE A 102 -1.66 4.53 1.82
N SER A 103 -2.93 4.35 1.41
CA SER A 103 -3.60 5.22 0.45
C SER A 103 -2.76 5.34 -0.85
N LEU A 104 -2.34 6.54 -1.26
CA LEU A 104 -1.43 6.76 -2.39
C LEU A 104 -0.16 5.89 -2.30
N GLY A 105 0.42 5.74 -1.11
CA GLY A 105 1.56 4.84 -0.90
C GLY A 105 1.24 3.39 -1.22
N GLY A 106 -0.01 2.95 -1.02
CA GLY A 106 -0.49 1.63 -1.44
C GLY A 106 -0.51 1.47 -2.97
N ASN A 107 -1.01 2.48 -3.69
CA ASN A 107 -0.96 2.49 -5.16
C ASN A 107 0.48 2.36 -5.67
N LEU A 108 1.40 3.15 -5.11
CA LEU A 108 2.81 3.09 -5.43
C LEU A 108 3.40 1.70 -5.14
N SER A 109 3.06 1.10 -3.99
CA SER A 109 3.58 -0.21 -3.59
C SER A 109 3.10 -1.35 -4.48
N LEU A 110 1.81 -1.37 -4.83
CA LEU A 110 1.26 -2.38 -5.75
C LEU A 110 1.77 -2.20 -7.17
N LYS A 111 1.88 -0.95 -7.66
CA LYS A 111 2.48 -0.64 -8.95
C LYS A 111 3.92 -1.15 -9.01
N LEU A 112 4.74 -0.82 -8.01
CA LEU A 112 6.12 -1.29 -7.94
C LEU A 112 6.21 -2.82 -7.96
N ALA A 113 5.40 -3.52 -7.18
CA ALA A 113 5.37 -4.97 -7.17
C ALA A 113 5.03 -5.57 -8.55
N GLY A 114 4.09 -4.96 -9.27
CA GLY A 114 3.74 -5.38 -10.62
C GLY A 114 4.80 -5.02 -11.67
N GLU A 115 5.48 -3.88 -11.54
CA GLU A 115 6.62 -3.50 -12.39
C GLU A 115 7.79 -4.47 -12.23
N LEU A 116 8.06 -4.89 -11.00
CA LEU A 116 9.10 -5.88 -10.70
C LEU A 116 8.75 -7.28 -11.25
N GLY A 117 7.47 -7.66 -11.29
CA GLY A 117 7.04 -8.96 -11.77
C GLY A 117 7.85 -10.09 -11.12
N ASN A 118 8.43 -10.98 -11.93
CA ASN A 118 9.24 -12.10 -11.44
C ASN A 118 10.51 -11.67 -10.67
N ALA A 119 11.02 -10.47 -10.91
CA ALA A 119 12.17 -9.96 -10.16
C ALA A 119 11.80 -9.59 -8.72
N GLY A 120 10.51 -9.35 -8.45
CA GLY A 120 10.02 -8.95 -7.14
C GLY A 120 10.35 -9.94 -6.03
N ALA A 121 10.27 -11.24 -6.29
CA ALA A 121 10.53 -12.29 -5.30
C ALA A 121 11.99 -12.30 -4.77
N ARG A 122 12.93 -11.71 -5.51
CA ARG A 122 14.32 -11.56 -5.03
C ARG A 122 14.50 -10.38 -4.09
N LEU A 123 13.59 -9.39 -4.17
CA LEU A 123 13.68 -8.14 -3.42
C LEU A 123 12.72 -8.10 -2.23
N LEU A 124 11.48 -8.52 -2.44
CA LEU A 124 10.37 -8.40 -1.50
C LEU A 124 9.89 -9.78 -1.04
N ALA A 125 9.70 -9.94 0.26
CA ALA A 125 8.99 -11.06 0.85
C ALA A 125 7.47 -10.90 0.71
N GLY A 126 6.98 -9.67 0.70
CA GLY A 126 5.56 -9.36 0.49
C GLY A 126 5.25 -7.87 0.44
N VAL A 127 4.03 -7.54 0.01
CA VAL A 127 3.51 -6.18 -0.07
C VAL A 127 2.17 -6.09 0.66
N CYS A 128 2.02 -5.10 1.55
CA CYS A 128 0.76 -4.76 2.22
C CYS A 128 0.27 -3.39 1.75
N ALA A 129 -0.93 -3.30 1.19
CA ALA A 129 -1.50 -2.06 0.67
C ALA A 129 -2.84 -1.76 1.35
N VAL A 130 -2.95 -0.60 1.99
CA VAL A 130 -4.09 -0.23 2.83
C VAL A 130 -4.86 0.94 2.22
N SER A 131 -6.19 0.79 2.09
CA SER A 131 -7.10 1.82 1.54
C SER A 131 -6.57 2.43 0.25
N THR A 132 -6.22 1.57 -0.68
CA THR A 132 -5.41 1.90 -1.85
C THR A 132 -6.24 2.40 -3.02
N PRO A 133 -5.99 3.58 -3.57
CA PRO A 133 -6.64 4.07 -4.78
C PRO A 133 -6.09 3.36 -6.03
N ILE A 134 -6.43 2.08 -6.21
CA ILE A 134 -5.97 1.28 -7.36
C ILE A 134 -6.45 1.82 -8.71
N ASP A 135 -7.51 2.62 -8.73
CA ASP A 135 -7.98 3.44 -9.84
C ASP A 135 -7.96 4.92 -9.42
N LEU A 136 -6.91 5.63 -9.83
CA LEU A 136 -6.69 7.03 -9.46
C LEU A 136 -7.80 7.94 -10.00
N ALA A 137 -8.31 7.67 -11.22
CA ALA A 137 -9.39 8.46 -11.81
C ALA A 137 -10.70 8.33 -11.02
N ALA A 138 -11.07 7.11 -10.61
CA ALA A 138 -12.25 6.87 -9.80
C ALA A 138 -12.14 7.57 -8.43
N CYS A 139 -10.96 7.51 -7.79
CA CYS A 139 -10.73 8.16 -6.50
C CYS A 139 -10.69 9.70 -6.62
N ALA A 140 -10.13 10.25 -7.70
CA ALA A 140 -10.17 11.69 -7.96
C ALA A 140 -11.62 12.19 -8.14
N ARG A 141 -12.47 11.43 -8.85
CA ARG A 141 -13.91 11.71 -8.96
C ARG A 141 -14.61 11.63 -7.61
N ALA A 142 -14.38 10.56 -6.83
CA ALA A 142 -14.98 10.40 -5.50
C ALA A 142 -14.62 11.56 -4.56
N LEU A 143 -13.37 12.01 -4.57
CA LEU A 143 -12.96 13.20 -3.80
C LEU A 143 -13.68 14.47 -4.27
N GLY A 144 -14.13 14.54 -5.52
CA GLY A 144 -14.93 15.62 -6.09
C GLY A 144 -16.36 15.68 -5.56
N GLU A 145 -16.92 14.59 -5.04
CA GLU A 145 -18.29 14.51 -4.57
C GLU A 145 -18.58 15.47 -3.40
N PRO A 146 -19.82 15.99 -3.30
CA PRO A 146 -20.20 16.93 -2.24
C PRO A 146 -19.93 16.40 -0.83
N GLY A 147 -20.15 15.12 -0.56
CA GLY A 147 -19.91 14.47 0.73
C GLY A 147 -18.45 14.50 1.17
N ASN A 148 -17.53 14.64 0.22
CA ASN A 148 -16.09 14.67 0.47
C ASN A 148 -15.49 16.08 0.55
N PHE A 149 -16.35 17.11 0.72
CA PHE A 149 -15.92 18.51 0.74
C PHE A 149 -14.77 18.80 1.72
N ILE A 150 -14.81 18.24 2.93
CA ILE A 150 -13.79 18.47 3.96
C ILE A 150 -12.44 17.88 3.52
N TYR A 151 -12.44 16.65 3.00
CA TYR A 151 -11.25 15.99 2.48
C TYR A 151 -10.68 16.75 1.28
N ARG A 152 -11.55 17.09 0.31
CA ARG A 152 -11.17 17.88 -0.87
C ARG A 152 -10.52 19.20 -0.48
N ARG A 153 -11.15 19.98 0.41
CA ARG A 153 -10.61 21.26 0.89
C ARG A 153 -9.24 21.09 1.53
N ARG A 154 -9.06 20.05 2.36
CA ARG A 154 -7.78 19.74 3.02
C ARG A 154 -6.70 19.41 2.00
N PHE A 155 -6.95 18.44 1.12
CA PHE A 155 -5.93 17.99 0.16
C PHE A 155 -5.55 19.11 -0.82
N LEU A 156 -6.54 19.79 -1.40
CA LEU A 156 -6.25 20.91 -2.29
C LEU A 156 -5.53 22.05 -1.57
N GLY A 157 -5.84 22.31 -0.32
CA GLY A 157 -5.11 23.27 0.51
C GLY A 157 -3.64 22.92 0.61
N CYS A 158 -3.32 21.68 1.02
CA CYS A 158 -1.94 21.19 1.14
C CYS A 158 -1.18 21.24 -0.19
N LEU A 159 -1.82 20.77 -1.27
CA LEU A 159 -1.21 20.76 -2.61
C LEU A 159 -0.94 22.16 -3.13
N LYS A 160 -1.91 23.09 -3.01
CA LYS A 160 -1.72 24.49 -3.40
C LYS A 160 -0.64 25.18 -2.59
N ASP A 161 -0.58 24.93 -1.28
CA ASP A 161 0.46 25.48 -0.41
C ASP A 161 1.84 24.91 -0.74
N LYS A 162 1.91 23.64 -1.11
CA LYS A 162 3.15 23.03 -1.64
C LYS A 162 3.62 23.77 -2.89
N ILE A 163 2.77 23.98 -3.89
CA ILE A 163 3.14 24.72 -5.10
C ILE A 163 3.59 26.17 -4.75
N ARG A 164 2.89 26.87 -3.85
CA ARG A 164 3.32 28.21 -3.41
C ARG A 164 4.70 28.22 -2.77
N ARG A 165 5.01 27.22 -1.92
CA ARG A 165 6.35 27.08 -1.32
C ARG A 165 7.40 26.79 -2.37
N ARG A 166 7.10 25.86 -3.30
CA ARG A 166 8.01 25.48 -4.38
C ARG A 166 8.27 26.64 -5.35
N ALA A 167 7.26 27.40 -5.73
CA ALA A 167 7.42 28.57 -6.59
C ALA A 167 8.30 29.68 -5.98
N ARG A 168 8.40 29.73 -4.64
CA ARG A 168 9.35 30.65 -3.98
C ARG A 168 10.79 30.12 -3.96
N GLN A 169 10.96 28.78 -3.99
CA GLN A 169 12.28 28.13 -3.95
C GLN A 169 12.88 27.95 -5.33
N ALA A 170 12.04 27.65 -6.34
CA ALA A 170 12.44 27.35 -7.71
C ALA A 170 11.39 27.92 -8.68
N PRO A 171 11.34 29.27 -8.86
CA PRO A 171 10.34 29.92 -9.70
C PRO A 171 10.46 29.58 -11.18
N GLU A 172 11.62 29.10 -11.62
CA GLU A 172 11.87 28.61 -12.97
C GLU A 172 11.19 27.27 -13.28
N ILE A 173 10.85 26.50 -12.22
CA ILE A 173 10.20 25.17 -12.34
C ILE A 173 8.71 25.26 -11.99
N TYR A 174 8.35 26.07 -10.98
CA TYR A 174 7.01 26.09 -10.40
C TYR A 174 6.33 27.43 -10.61
N THR A 175 5.14 27.43 -11.20
CA THR A 175 4.28 28.63 -11.33
C THR A 175 3.07 28.55 -10.41
N THR A 176 2.62 29.71 -9.91
CA THR A 176 1.36 29.83 -9.14
C THR A 176 0.19 30.28 -10.02
N GLU A 177 0.42 30.54 -11.31
CA GLU A 177 -0.54 31.13 -12.24
C GLU A 177 -1.87 30.36 -12.30
N HIS A 178 -1.80 29.03 -12.32
CA HIS A 178 -2.97 28.18 -12.49
C HIS A 178 -3.69 27.86 -11.17
N LEU A 179 -3.17 28.23 -9.99
CA LEU A 179 -3.75 27.88 -8.69
C LEU A 179 -5.19 28.37 -8.51
N GLY A 180 -5.53 29.49 -9.13
CA GLY A 180 -6.89 30.04 -9.13
C GLY A 180 -7.92 29.18 -9.88
N ARG A 181 -7.49 28.38 -10.84
CA ARG A 181 -8.33 27.48 -11.66
C ARG A 181 -8.57 26.13 -11.00
N VAL A 182 -7.71 25.72 -10.07
CA VAL A 182 -7.81 24.42 -9.38
C VAL A 182 -9.02 24.38 -8.44
N ARG A 183 -10.01 23.55 -8.73
CA ARG A 183 -11.24 23.33 -7.93
C ARG A 183 -11.33 21.88 -7.44
N THR A 184 -10.75 20.95 -8.19
CA THR A 184 -10.77 19.51 -7.95
C THR A 184 -9.35 18.96 -7.92
N LEU A 185 -9.19 17.69 -7.49
CA LEU A 185 -7.91 16.98 -7.62
C LEU A 185 -7.55 16.78 -9.09
N TYR A 186 -8.54 16.51 -9.94
CA TYR A 186 -8.34 16.41 -11.38
C TYR A 186 -7.72 17.70 -11.96
N ASP A 187 -8.26 18.88 -11.62
CA ASP A 187 -7.68 20.15 -12.10
C ASP A 187 -6.23 20.33 -11.64
N PHE A 188 -5.93 19.94 -10.40
CA PHE A 188 -4.55 20.00 -9.90
C PHE A 188 -3.63 19.07 -10.69
N ASP A 189 -4.07 17.84 -10.90
CA ASP A 189 -3.26 16.86 -11.60
C ASP A 189 -3.09 17.21 -13.08
N ASP A 190 -4.12 17.78 -13.72
CA ASP A 190 -4.05 18.20 -15.13
C ASP A 190 -3.12 19.43 -15.31
N LEU A 191 -3.23 20.41 -14.43
CA LEU A 191 -2.50 21.68 -14.56
C LEU A 191 -1.09 21.65 -13.97
N TYR A 192 -0.79 20.72 -13.07
CA TYR A 192 0.50 20.65 -12.38
C TYR A 192 1.15 19.26 -12.51
N THR A 193 0.54 18.19 -12.00
CA THR A 193 1.18 16.87 -11.98
C THR A 193 1.45 16.37 -13.38
N ALA A 194 0.46 16.41 -14.26
CA ALA A 194 0.60 15.90 -15.65
C ALA A 194 1.61 16.70 -16.46
N GLN A 195 1.68 18.00 -16.24
CA GLN A 195 2.64 18.86 -16.95
C GLN A 195 4.07 18.68 -16.43
N MET A 196 4.23 18.57 -15.11
CA MET A 196 5.55 18.44 -14.48
C MET A 196 6.26 17.13 -14.80
N PHE A 197 5.49 16.07 -15.03
CA PHE A 197 6.01 14.72 -15.27
C PHE A 197 5.73 14.21 -16.70
N ASP A 198 5.50 15.10 -17.65
CA ASP A 198 5.32 14.83 -19.08
C ASP A 198 4.19 13.83 -19.40
N PHE A 199 3.17 13.73 -18.55
CA PHE A 199 1.98 12.93 -18.85
C PHE A 199 1.03 13.63 -19.82
N GLY A 200 1.15 14.94 -20.00
CA GLY A 200 0.34 15.77 -20.88
C GLY A 200 -1.06 16.06 -20.33
N THR A 201 -1.79 15.05 -19.82
CA THR A 201 -3.12 15.20 -19.23
C THR A 201 -3.27 14.38 -17.94
N ALA A 202 -4.21 14.78 -17.05
CA ALA A 202 -4.56 13.99 -15.88
C ALA A 202 -5.09 12.60 -16.25
N ASP A 203 -5.85 12.47 -17.34
CA ASP A 203 -6.37 11.18 -17.78
C ASP A 203 -5.24 10.20 -18.15
N ASN A 204 -4.23 10.67 -18.89
CA ASN A 204 -3.07 9.84 -19.21
C ASN A 204 -2.25 9.51 -17.95
N TYR A 205 -2.08 10.47 -17.04
CA TYR A 205 -1.46 10.23 -15.73
C TYR A 205 -2.18 9.13 -14.96
N TYR A 206 -3.49 9.25 -14.78
CA TYR A 206 -4.28 8.24 -14.05
C TYR A 206 -4.25 6.88 -14.76
N ARG A 207 -4.44 6.86 -16.07
CA ARG A 207 -4.42 5.64 -16.87
C ARG A 207 -3.10 4.89 -16.75
N THR A 208 -1.97 5.58 -16.72
CA THR A 208 -0.64 4.94 -16.72
C THR A 208 -0.09 4.67 -15.32
N GLN A 209 -0.58 5.39 -14.30
CA GLN A 209 -0.03 5.32 -12.95
C GLN A 209 -0.93 4.62 -11.93
N SER A 210 -2.14 4.22 -12.31
CA SER A 210 -3.05 3.44 -11.46
C SER A 210 -2.54 2.01 -11.30
N ALA A 211 -2.55 1.51 -10.06
CA ALA A 211 -2.06 0.18 -9.73
C ALA A 211 -2.87 -0.96 -10.38
N ASN A 212 -4.15 -0.72 -10.73
CA ASN A 212 -4.99 -1.71 -11.41
C ASN A 212 -4.38 -2.22 -12.72
N GLN A 213 -3.53 -1.43 -13.42
CA GLN A 213 -2.79 -1.85 -14.63
C GLN A 213 -1.69 -2.89 -14.37
N PHE A 214 -1.34 -3.10 -13.10
CA PHE A 214 -0.18 -3.88 -12.69
C PHE A 214 -0.53 -5.09 -11.84
N LEU A 215 -1.77 -5.21 -11.35
CA LEU A 215 -2.21 -6.27 -10.43
C LEU A 215 -1.98 -7.68 -10.99
N ASP A 216 -2.23 -7.89 -12.28
CA ASP A 216 -2.01 -9.18 -12.94
C ASP A 216 -0.54 -9.58 -13.02
N LYS A 217 0.37 -8.63 -12.87
CA LYS A 217 1.83 -8.83 -12.98
C LYS A 217 2.51 -9.05 -11.63
N ILE A 218 1.81 -8.89 -10.52
CA ILE A 218 2.36 -9.08 -9.17
C ILE A 218 2.70 -10.57 -8.98
N ARG A 219 3.92 -10.85 -8.55
CA ARG A 219 4.46 -12.20 -8.36
C ARG A 219 5.00 -12.44 -6.95
N VAL A 220 4.74 -11.53 -6.04
CA VAL A 220 5.02 -11.67 -4.60
C VAL A 220 3.71 -11.68 -3.83
N PRO A 221 3.63 -12.32 -2.66
CA PRO A 221 2.45 -12.21 -1.81
C PRO A 221 2.06 -10.75 -1.60
N ALA A 222 0.80 -10.42 -1.83
CA ALA A 222 0.30 -9.06 -1.68
C ALA A 222 -1.04 -9.07 -0.94
N LEU A 223 -1.07 -8.44 0.25
CA LEU A 223 -2.26 -8.21 1.03
C LEU A 223 -2.82 -6.82 0.73
N ILE A 224 -4.08 -6.76 0.38
CA ILE A 224 -4.82 -5.51 0.19
C ILE A 224 -5.90 -5.43 1.27
N ILE A 225 -5.89 -4.37 2.08
CA ILE A 225 -6.89 -4.13 3.14
C ILE A 225 -7.68 -2.88 2.80
N THR A 226 -9.01 -2.98 2.79
CA THR A 226 -9.90 -1.86 2.48
C THR A 226 -11.17 -1.91 3.31
N ALA A 227 -11.85 -0.77 3.45
CA ALA A 227 -13.19 -0.68 4.04
C ALA A 227 -14.21 -0.33 2.95
N LYS A 228 -15.40 -0.95 3.00
CA LYS A 228 -16.47 -0.67 2.04
C LYS A 228 -17.08 0.73 2.22
N ASP A 229 -16.94 1.29 3.42
CA ASP A 229 -17.39 2.64 3.78
C ASP A 229 -16.31 3.73 3.59
N ASP A 230 -15.21 3.41 2.87
CA ASP A 230 -14.16 4.39 2.55
C ASP A 230 -14.72 5.49 1.62
N PRO A 231 -14.79 6.76 2.07
CA PRO A 231 -15.38 7.82 1.26
C PRO A 231 -14.49 8.26 0.10
N LEU A 232 -13.20 7.91 0.11
CA LEU A 232 -12.19 8.37 -0.86
C LEU A 232 -11.86 7.32 -1.91
N VAL A 233 -11.98 6.04 -1.55
CA VAL A 233 -11.68 4.91 -2.43
C VAL A 233 -12.97 4.11 -2.66
N PRO A 234 -13.66 4.30 -3.78
CA PRO A 234 -14.88 3.56 -4.08
C PRO A 234 -14.65 2.06 -4.08
N PHE A 235 -15.37 1.32 -3.24
CA PHE A 235 -15.16 -0.13 -3.11
C PHE A 235 -15.35 -0.88 -4.43
N ALA A 236 -16.20 -0.38 -5.34
CA ALA A 236 -16.40 -0.95 -6.66
C ALA A 236 -15.09 -1.04 -7.50
N THR A 237 -14.06 -0.24 -7.20
CA THR A 237 -12.76 -0.34 -7.90
C THR A 237 -12.07 -1.67 -7.65
N TYR A 238 -12.37 -2.36 -6.54
CA TYR A 238 -11.82 -3.67 -6.22
C TYR A 238 -12.55 -4.85 -6.90
N ASP A 239 -13.63 -4.58 -7.65
CA ASP A 239 -14.19 -5.60 -8.57
C ASP A 239 -13.33 -5.72 -9.84
N HIS A 240 -12.06 -6.02 -9.63
CA HIS A 240 -11.08 -6.19 -10.69
C HIS A 240 -10.75 -7.67 -10.88
N PRO A 241 -10.67 -8.18 -12.14
CA PRO A 241 -10.45 -9.60 -12.42
C PRO A 241 -9.21 -10.20 -11.74
N ALA A 242 -8.15 -9.40 -11.56
CA ALA A 242 -6.91 -9.83 -10.92
C ALA A 242 -7.13 -10.38 -9.51
N PHE A 243 -8.11 -9.88 -8.73
CA PHE A 243 -8.39 -10.41 -7.39
C PHE A 243 -8.95 -11.83 -7.40
N ARG A 244 -9.46 -12.29 -8.55
CA ARG A 244 -9.93 -13.67 -8.75
C ARG A 244 -8.90 -14.53 -9.48
N GLY A 245 -8.06 -13.92 -10.33
CA GLY A 245 -7.15 -14.61 -11.24
C GLY A 245 -5.70 -14.69 -10.77
N ASN A 246 -5.24 -13.78 -9.92
CA ASN A 246 -3.87 -13.78 -9.44
C ASN A 246 -3.77 -14.36 -8.02
N PRO A 247 -3.19 -15.56 -7.84
CA PRO A 247 -3.11 -16.22 -6.53
C PRO A 247 -2.24 -15.49 -5.51
N ASN A 248 -1.42 -14.54 -5.95
CA ASN A 248 -0.59 -13.75 -5.04
C ASN A 248 -1.38 -12.62 -4.36
N LEU A 249 -2.60 -12.29 -4.82
CA LEU A 249 -3.39 -11.21 -4.26
C LEU A 249 -4.39 -11.74 -3.23
N ARG A 250 -4.32 -11.19 -2.01
CA ARG A 250 -5.32 -11.43 -0.95
C ARG A 250 -6.01 -10.10 -0.63
N LEU A 251 -7.33 -10.01 -0.85
CA LEU A 251 -8.16 -8.86 -0.50
C LEU A 251 -8.90 -9.12 0.80
N ILE A 252 -8.73 -8.24 1.79
CA ILE A 252 -9.53 -8.16 3.00
C ILE A 252 -10.37 -6.89 2.92
N ALA A 253 -11.70 -7.05 2.79
CA ALA A 253 -12.66 -5.97 2.77
C ALA A 253 -13.54 -6.04 4.01
N VAL A 254 -13.47 -5.01 4.87
CA VAL A 254 -14.34 -4.87 6.03
C VAL A 254 -15.49 -3.91 5.73
N ASP A 255 -16.62 -4.06 6.43
CA ASP A 255 -17.78 -3.19 6.18
C ASP A 255 -17.52 -1.76 6.67
N HIS A 256 -16.77 -1.60 7.77
CA HIS A 256 -16.49 -0.30 8.38
C HIS A 256 -15.00 -0.14 8.72
N GLY A 257 -14.45 1.01 8.41
CA GLY A 257 -13.04 1.36 8.65
C GLY A 257 -12.69 2.76 8.20
N GLY A 258 -13.55 3.34 7.37
CA GLY A 258 -13.28 4.62 6.71
C GLY A 258 -12.01 4.54 5.87
N HIS A 259 -11.33 5.67 5.65
CA HIS A 259 -10.15 5.69 4.78
C HIS A 259 -8.91 5.04 5.43
N LEU A 260 -8.56 5.35 6.68
CA LEU A 260 -7.39 4.81 7.38
C LEU A 260 -7.63 4.67 8.90
N GLY A 261 -8.89 4.60 9.30
CA GLY A 261 -9.25 4.54 10.72
C GLY A 261 -9.03 3.14 11.31
N PHE A 262 -9.77 2.17 10.82
CA PHE A 262 -9.74 0.75 11.23
C PHE A 262 -9.66 0.54 12.75
N ILE A 263 -10.42 1.36 13.51
CA ILE A 263 -10.42 1.31 14.97
C ILE A 263 -11.45 0.28 15.45
N ALA A 264 -11.00 -0.77 16.13
CA ALA A 264 -11.88 -1.75 16.74
C ALA A 264 -12.47 -1.25 18.07
N ARG A 265 -13.67 -1.74 18.42
CA ARG A 265 -14.26 -1.54 19.76
C ARG A 265 -13.58 -2.38 20.83
N GLY A 266 -12.96 -3.50 20.44
CA GLY A 266 -12.21 -4.42 21.28
C GLY A 266 -10.71 -4.15 21.30
N ARG A 267 -9.94 -5.15 21.78
CA ARG A 267 -8.47 -5.15 21.69
C ARG A 267 -8.01 -6.19 20.68
N PRO A 268 -6.98 -5.91 19.86
CA PRO A 268 -6.22 -4.65 19.80
C PRO A 268 -7.08 -3.52 19.20
N ARG A 269 -6.97 -2.29 19.75
CA ARG A 269 -7.75 -1.14 19.29
C ARG A 269 -7.41 -0.75 17.86
N PHE A 270 -6.16 -0.88 17.48
CA PHE A 270 -5.66 -0.66 16.12
C PHE A 270 -5.69 -1.98 15.35
N TRP A 271 -6.88 -2.37 14.91
CA TRP A 271 -7.14 -3.64 14.23
C TRP A 271 -6.25 -3.84 13.00
N LEU A 272 -6.02 -2.78 12.24
CA LEU A 272 -5.20 -2.81 11.02
C LEU A 272 -3.79 -3.31 11.28
N ASP A 273 -3.14 -2.81 12.35
CA ASP A 273 -1.76 -3.15 12.66
C ASP A 273 -1.63 -4.65 12.94
N GLY A 274 -2.56 -5.22 13.73
CA GLY A 274 -2.59 -6.65 14.00
C GLY A 274 -2.75 -7.49 12.74
N VAL A 275 -3.77 -7.20 11.92
CA VAL A 275 -4.02 -7.98 10.69
C VAL A 275 -2.86 -7.91 9.70
N ALA A 276 -2.24 -6.74 9.55
CA ALA A 276 -1.10 -6.59 8.65
C ALA A 276 0.12 -7.35 9.18
N LEU A 277 0.39 -7.31 10.49
CA LEU A 277 1.51 -8.03 11.10
C LEU A 277 1.28 -9.55 11.12
N ASP A 278 0.09 -10.03 11.46
CA ASP A 278 -0.25 -11.45 11.38
C ASP A 278 0.05 -12.00 9.98
N TRP A 279 -0.37 -11.27 8.94
CA TRP A 279 -0.09 -11.66 7.56
C TRP A 279 1.40 -11.61 7.21
N ILE A 280 2.15 -10.61 7.69
CA ILE A 280 3.61 -10.52 7.50
C ILE A 280 4.28 -11.73 8.14
N GLU A 281 3.89 -12.11 9.35
CA GLU A 281 4.41 -13.30 10.04
C GLU A 281 4.04 -14.62 9.35
N GLU A 282 2.79 -14.77 8.91
CA GLU A 282 2.35 -15.90 8.09
C GLU A 282 3.23 -16.05 6.84
N THR A 283 3.45 -14.93 6.13
CA THR A 283 4.24 -14.90 4.89
C THR A 283 5.73 -15.22 5.16
N LEU A 284 6.29 -14.68 6.24
CA LEU A 284 7.67 -14.95 6.64
C LEU A 284 7.87 -16.44 6.96
N ASN A 285 6.97 -17.02 7.74
CA ASN A 285 7.04 -18.43 8.15
C ASN A 285 6.87 -19.36 6.94
N ALA A 286 5.99 -19.02 5.99
CA ALA A 286 5.81 -19.82 4.76
C ALA A 286 7.07 -19.80 3.88
N ALA A 287 7.83 -18.69 3.87
CA ALA A 287 9.08 -18.59 3.09
C ALA A 287 10.24 -19.38 3.73
N VAL A 288 10.17 -19.69 5.03
CA VAL A 288 11.21 -20.43 5.79
C VAL A 288 10.89 -21.93 5.87
N ALA A 289 9.62 -22.32 5.69
CA ALA A 289 9.23 -23.74 5.70
C ALA A 289 9.96 -24.49 4.57
N PRO A 290 10.65 -25.61 4.85
CA PRO A 290 11.27 -26.43 3.82
C PRO A 290 10.17 -26.89 2.85
N ALA A 291 10.43 -26.83 1.54
CA ALA A 291 9.59 -27.44 0.54
C ALA A 291 9.46 -28.94 0.92
N ILE A 292 8.28 -29.35 1.34
CA ILE A 292 7.99 -30.77 1.52
C ILE A 292 8.00 -31.35 0.11
N GLU A 293 9.08 -32.04 -0.25
CA GLU A 293 9.09 -32.86 -1.46
C GLU A 293 7.92 -33.84 -1.34
N PRO A 294 7.09 -33.98 -2.37
CA PRO A 294 6.07 -35.01 -2.35
C PRO A 294 6.79 -36.35 -2.28
N ASP A 295 6.58 -37.03 -1.17
CA ASP A 295 7.12 -38.34 -0.90
C ASP A 295 6.73 -39.28 -2.06
N GLY A 296 7.72 -39.70 -2.83
CA GLY A 296 7.57 -40.58 -4.01
C GLY A 296 7.26 -42.02 -3.61
N GLY A 297 6.31 -42.22 -2.72
CA GLY A 297 5.80 -43.53 -2.35
C GLY A 297 4.73 -44.02 -3.33
N ALA A 298 5.14 -44.72 -4.38
CA ALA A 298 4.25 -45.53 -5.19
C ALA A 298 3.68 -46.66 -4.32
N VAL A 299 2.48 -46.47 -3.79
CA VAL A 299 1.68 -47.57 -3.25
C VAL A 299 0.68 -47.94 -4.34
N GLN A 300 0.94 -49.08 -5.01
CA GLN A 300 -0.07 -49.81 -5.73
C GLN A 300 -1.03 -50.41 -4.69
N GLU A 301 -2.25 -49.95 -4.66
CA GLU A 301 -3.35 -50.70 -4.03
C GLU A 301 -4.44 -51.03 -5.02
N GLU A 302 -4.75 -52.32 -5.00
CA GLU A 302 -5.73 -52.99 -5.82
C GLU A 302 -7.16 -52.49 -5.58
N PHE A 303 -7.92 -52.43 -6.68
CA PHE A 303 -9.36 -52.21 -6.69
C PHE A 303 -10.13 -53.31 -5.95
N GLY A 304 -10.74 -52.99 -4.85
CA GLY A 304 -11.80 -53.78 -4.22
C GLY A 304 -13.08 -52.94 -4.11
N SER A 305 -14.05 -53.27 -4.92
CA SER A 305 -15.39 -52.70 -4.90
C SER A 305 -16.15 -53.10 -3.64
N GLN A 306 -16.68 -52.16 -2.87
CA GLN A 306 -17.92 -52.39 -2.09
C GLN A 306 -18.67 -51.05 -1.87
N ASN A 307 -19.90 -51.08 -2.35
CA ASN A 307 -20.97 -50.10 -2.05
C ASN A 307 -21.34 -50.10 -0.57
N SER A 308 -21.51 -48.97 0.08
CA SER A 308 -22.56 -48.77 1.07
C SER A 308 -22.86 -47.27 1.32
N GLU A 309 -24.11 -46.96 1.12
CA GLU A 309 -24.77 -45.72 1.50
C GLU A 309 -24.68 -45.50 3.02
N VAL A 310 -24.33 -44.26 3.47
CA VAL A 310 -24.71 -43.80 4.81
C VAL A 310 -25.09 -42.32 4.77
N GLY A 311 -26.26 -42.10 5.30
CA GLY A 311 -27.04 -40.88 5.26
C GLY A 311 -26.49 -39.70 6.02
N MET A 312 -26.91 -38.59 5.53
CA MET A 312 -26.76 -37.22 6.05
C MET A 312 -27.67 -37.04 7.29
N GLN A 313 -27.10 -36.78 8.47
CA GLN A 313 -27.84 -36.26 9.61
C GLN A 313 -27.38 -34.86 9.98
N VAL A 314 -28.23 -33.89 9.70
CA VAL A 314 -28.20 -32.51 10.19
C VAL A 314 -28.65 -32.50 11.64
N ARG A 315 -27.81 -32.07 12.58
CA ARG A 315 -28.23 -31.74 13.95
C ARG A 315 -28.40 -30.23 14.11
N ALA A 316 -29.65 -29.81 14.21
CA ALA A 316 -30.05 -28.53 14.75
C ALA A 316 -30.02 -28.60 16.29
N SER A 317 -29.28 -27.71 16.95
CA SER A 317 -29.39 -27.51 18.40
C SER A 317 -30.16 -26.23 18.69
N ARG A 318 -31.33 -26.38 19.28
CA ARG A 318 -32.17 -25.35 19.86
C ARG A 318 -31.54 -24.89 21.20
N GLY A 319 -31.54 -23.55 21.44
CA GLY A 319 -31.24 -22.99 22.76
C GLY A 319 -32.38 -23.19 23.78
N PRO A 320 -32.13 -22.96 25.04
CA PRO A 320 -33.21 -22.81 26.03
C PRO A 320 -33.45 -21.35 26.38
N HIS A 321 -34.74 -21.01 26.43
CA HIS A 321 -35.31 -19.89 27.16
C HIS A 321 -35.27 -20.12 28.69
N GLY A 322 -35.22 -19.03 29.46
CA GLY A 322 -35.82 -19.02 30.77
C GLY A 322 -35.15 -18.12 31.79
N SER A 323 -35.91 -17.14 32.11
CA SER A 323 -36.10 -16.26 33.27
C SER A 323 -35.18 -15.11 33.49
#